data_0bafbefa56edb395a54fd9c8a08b96b5
#
_entry.id   0bafbefa56edb395a54fd9c8a08b96b5
#
_cell.length_a   1.000
_cell.length_b   1.000
_cell.length_c   1.000
_cell.angle_alpha   90.00
_cell.angle_beta   90.00
_cell.angle_gamma   90.00
#
_symmetry.space_group_name_H-M   'P 1'
#
loop_
_entity.id
_entity.type
_entity.pdbx_description
1 polymer ?
#
loop_
_entity_poly.entity_id
_entity_poly.type
_entity_poly.pdbx_seq_one_letter_code
_entity_poly.pdbx_strand_id
1 'polypeptide(L)'
;MSTKSLSARNNELSNPAKQLEFLNDGLFAEGELPTFKNKLEKSDSAPLQPKKLEILQLNLGYMCNQVCSHCHVDAGPDRKEIMTVETMQHCLEAIKKTGAHTLDLTGGAPEMNPNFRWFVEEASKAGINDFIVRSNLTIIVANKKYYDLPEFFKKHNVHVVSSLPFYKREKTDQ
;
A
#
# COMPACT_ATOMS: atom_id res chain seq x y z
N MET A 1 16.38 -17.14 6.16
CA MET A 1 15.69 -15.92 5.69
C MET A 1 16.03 -14.76 6.62
N SER A 2 16.19 -13.56 6.08
CA SER A 2 16.35 -12.37 6.94
C SER A 2 15.02 -12.08 7.63
N THR A 3 15.06 -11.91 8.96
CA THR A 3 13.89 -11.49 9.75
C THR A 3 13.80 -9.96 9.89
N LYS A 4 14.67 -9.23 9.20
CA LYS A 4 14.78 -7.76 9.31
C LYS A 4 14.61 -7.10 7.95
N SER A 5 13.93 -5.96 7.95
CA SER A 5 13.77 -5.06 6.80
C SER A 5 15.13 -4.63 6.19
N LEU A 6 15.13 -4.06 4.99
CA LEU A 6 16.32 -3.46 4.39
C LEU A 6 16.85 -2.31 5.25
N SER A 7 15.93 -1.52 5.83
CA SER A 7 16.26 -0.42 6.74
C SER A 7 17.08 -0.90 7.94
N ALA A 8 16.63 -1.98 8.60
CA ALA A 8 17.34 -2.55 9.74
C ALA A 8 18.69 -3.21 9.37
N ARG A 9 18.96 -3.40 8.07
CA ARG A 9 20.22 -3.89 7.52
C ARG A 9 21.09 -2.77 6.95
N ASN A 10 20.71 -1.50 7.17
CA ASN A 10 21.38 -0.31 6.62
C ASN A 10 21.55 -0.33 5.10
N ASN A 11 20.59 -0.89 4.37
CA ASN A 11 20.62 -0.92 2.91
C ASN A 11 20.19 0.45 2.37
N GLU A 12 20.95 1.00 1.43
CA GLU A 12 20.67 2.33 0.85
C GLU A 12 19.31 2.41 0.15
N LEU A 13 18.86 1.30 -0.45
CA LEU A 13 17.55 1.20 -1.12
C LEU A 13 16.37 1.24 -0.16
N SER A 14 16.61 1.24 1.16
CA SER A 14 15.54 1.49 2.14
C SER A 14 15.16 2.97 2.25
N ASN A 15 16.00 3.88 1.73
CA ASN A 15 15.77 5.31 1.79
C ASN A 15 15.02 5.81 0.54
N PRO A 16 13.75 6.28 0.68
CA PRO A 16 12.96 6.75 -0.46
C PRO A 16 13.60 7.89 -1.24
N ALA A 17 14.34 8.81 -0.57
CA ALA A 17 15.03 9.90 -1.26
C ALA A 17 16.14 9.38 -2.16
N LYS A 18 16.93 8.39 -1.69
CA LYS A 18 17.95 7.73 -2.52
C LYS A 18 17.35 6.93 -3.67
N GLN A 19 16.19 6.28 -3.47
CA GLN A 19 15.48 5.63 -4.56
C GLN A 19 15.07 6.65 -5.64
N LEU A 20 14.52 7.80 -5.24
CA LEU A 20 14.13 8.86 -6.17
C LEU A 20 15.33 9.47 -6.89
N GLU A 21 16.44 9.73 -6.17
CA GLU A 21 17.70 10.19 -6.76
C GLU A 21 18.18 9.21 -7.83
N PHE A 22 18.28 7.93 -7.51
CA PHE A 22 18.67 6.88 -8.45
C PHE A 22 17.76 6.82 -9.69
N LEU A 23 16.44 6.95 -9.50
CA LEU A 23 15.47 6.91 -10.60
C LEU A 23 15.52 8.17 -11.47
N ASN A 24 15.85 9.32 -10.90
CA ASN A 24 15.92 10.59 -11.64
C ASN A 24 17.27 10.78 -12.34
N ASP A 25 18.38 10.38 -11.70
CA ASP A 25 19.74 10.59 -12.19
C ASP A 25 20.33 9.34 -12.87
N GLY A 26 19.60 8.22 -12.84
CA GLY A 26 20.06 6.93 -13.29
C GLY A 26 20.02 6.73 -14.80
N LEU A 27 20.00 5.47 -15.22
CA LEU A 27 20.16 4.90 -16.57
C LEU A 27 19.50 5.63 -17.75
N PHE A 28 18.59 6.58 -17.49
CA PHE A 28 17.81 7.27 -18.52
C PHE A 28 18.11 8.77 -18.65
N ALA A 29 19.08 9.29 -17.88
CA ALA A 29 19.42 10.72 -17.88
C ALA A 29 20.04 11.21 -19.19
N GLU A 30 20.61 10.32 -19.99
CA GLU A 30 21.34 10.67 -21.21
C GLU A 30 20.65 10.23 -22.52
N GLY A 31 19.37 10.58 -22.70
CA GLY A 31 18.87 10.81 -24.04
C GLY A 31 18.42 9.60 -24.89
N GLU A 32 18.58 8.36 -24.45
CA GLU A 32 18.14 7.19 -25.23
C GLU A 32 16.64 6.97 -25.20
N LEU A 33 15.95 7.34 -24.12
CA LEU A 33 14.50 7.24 -24.01
C LEU A 33 13.86 8.60 -23.77
N PRO A 34 12.78 8.91 -24.51
CA PRO A 34 12.07 10.17 -24.31
C PRO A 34 11.38 10.18 -22.94
N THR A 35 11.48 11.29 -22.23
CA THR A 35 10.77 11.48 -20.96
C THR A 35 9.25 11.40 -21.16
N PHE A 36 8.52 11.08 -20.11
CA PHE A 36 7.06 11.08 -20.12
C PHE A 36 6.51 12.44 -20.59
N LYS A 37 7.09 13.55 -20.10
CA LYS A 37 6.74 14.91 -20.51
C LYS A 37 6.86 15.10 -22.02
N ASN A 38 8.00 14.71 -22.62
CA ASN A 38 8.22 14.82 -24.06
C ASN A 38 7.24 13.97 -24.89
N LYS A 39 6.82 12.81 -24.37
CA LYS A 39 5.81 11.98 -25.01
C LYS A 39 4.41 12.57 -24.90
N LEU A 40 4.08 13.11 -23.73
CA LEU A 40 2.80 13.73 -23.48
C LEU A 40 2.59 14.98 -24.35
N GLU A 41 3.61 15.86 -24.46
CA GLU A 41 3.57 17.07 -25.28
C GLU A 41 3.37 16.78 -26.76
N LYS A 42 3.75 15.58 -27.22
CA LYS A 42 3.55 15.12 -28.61
C LYS A 42 2.23 14.36 -28.82
N SER A 43 1.42 14.24 -27.78
CA SER A 43 0.12 13.57 -27.82
C SER A 43 -1.03 14.60 -27.80
N ASP A 44 -2.19 14.23 -28.29
CA ASP A 44 -3.40 15.04 -28.20
C ASP A 44 -3.98 15.11 -26.77
N SER A 45 -3.31 14.47 -25.81
CA SER A 45 -3.74 14.38 -24.40
C SER A 45 -3.11 15.43 -23.48
N ALA A 46 -2.28 16.32 -24.01
CA ALA A 46 -1.64 17.38 -23.23
C ALA A 46 -2.50 18.66 -23.20
N PRO A 47 -2.53 19.39 -22.06
CA PRO A 47 -2.03 18.99 -20.74
C PRO A 47 -2.98 18.01 -20.05
N LEU A 48 -2.43 17.11 -19.22
CA LEU A 48 -3.27 16.23 -18.39
C LEU A 48 -4.04 17.08 -17.37
N GLN A 49 -5.33 16.82 -17.27
CA GLN A 49 -6.20 17.46 -16.31
C GLN A 49 -6.68 16.43 -15.27
N PRO A 50 -6.69 16.78 -13.97
CA PRO A 50 -7.25 15.90 -12.95
C PRO A 50 -8.75 15.74 -13.18
N LYS A 51 -9.23 14.50 -13.02
CA LYS A 51 -10.67 14.20 -13.01
C LYS A 51 -11.15 14.06 -11.57
N LYS A 52 -12.41 13.65 -11.41
CA LYS A 52 -12.96 13.32 -10.08
C LYS A 52 -12.14 12.21 -9.42
N LEU A 53 -11.89 12.35 -8.12
CA LEU A 53 -11.30 11.29 -7.31
C LEU A 53 -12.34 10.19 -7.09
N GLU A 54 -12.08 9.00 -7.60
CA GLU A 54 -12.96 7.84 -7.45
C GLU A 54 -12.43 6.87 -6.38
N ILE A 55 -11.12 6.65 -6.38
CA ILE A 55 -10.42 5.73 -5.48
C ILE A 55 -9.43 6.51 -4.63
N LEU A 56 -9.52 6.36 -3.32
CA LEU A 56 -8.51 6.83 -2.40
C LEU A 56 -7.66 5.64 -1.93
N GLN A 57 -6.39 5.61 -2.34
CA GLN A 57 -5.45 4.59 -1.86
C GLN A 57 -4.66 5.12 -0.67
N LEU A 58 -4.59 4.34 0.41
CA LEU A 58 -3.91 4.72 1.65
C LEU A 58 -2.96 3.62 2.12
N ASN A 59 -1.72 4.02 2.45
CA ASN A 59 -0.75 3.15 3.11
C ASN A 59 -0.93 3.29 4.64
N LEU A 60 -1.36 2.21 5.31
CA LEU A 60 -1.62 2.22 6.76
C LEU A 60 -0.38 1.99 7.62
N GLY A 61 0.79 1.83 7.01
CA GLY A 61 2.06 1.68 7.70
C GLY A 61 2.96 0.60 7.11
N TYR A 62 4.13 0.42 7.70
CA TYR A 62 5.14 -0.53 7.24
C TYR A 62 5.26 -1.76 8.14
N MET A 63 4.45 -1.85 9.19
CA MET A 63 4.39 -3.05 10.02
C MET A 63 3.83 -4.23 9.21
N CYS A 64 4.55 -5.35 9.20
CA CYS A 64 4.16 -6.57 8.48
C CYS A 64 4.64 -7.80 9.26
N ASN A 65 3.91 -8.90 9.16
CA ASN A 65 4.32 -10.18 9.74
C ASN A 65 5.33 -10.94 8.85
N GLN A 66 5.65 -10.42 7.66
CA GLN A 66 6.60 -11.00 6.71
C GLN A 66 7.72 -10.03 6.35
N VAL A 67 8.84 -10.58 5.90
CA VAL A 67 9.95 -9.84 5.26
C VAL A 67 10.14 -10.41 3.86
N CYS A 68 9.65 -9.71 2.87
CA CYS A 68 9.75 -10.12 1.46
C CYS A 68 10.93 -9.43 0.79
N SER A 69 11.78 -10.17 0.09
CA SER A 69 12.94 -9.62 -0.62
C SER A 69 12.58 -8.61 -1.72
N HIS A 70 11.37 -8.69 -2.25
CA HIS A 70 10.82 -7.82 -3.29
C HIS A 70 9.89 -6.73 -2.74
N CYS A 71 9.84 -6.52 -1.42
CA CYS A 71 8.94 -5.54 -0.82
C CYS A 71 9.36 -4.12 -1.17
N HIS A 72 8.58 -3.43 -2.00
CA HIS A 72 8.89 -2.07 -2.46
C HIS A 72 8.73 -0.99 -1.38
N VAL A 73 8.05 -1.30 -0.27
CA VAL A 73 7.90 -0.40 0.90
C VAL A 73 8.80 -0.79 2.07
N ASP A 74 9.60 -1.85 1.90
CA ASP A 74 10.49 -2.37 2.94
C ASP A 74 9.75 -2.61 4.26
N ALA A 75 8.60 -3.27 4.18
CA ALA A 75 7.80 -3.62 5.35
C ALA A 75 8.42 -4.80 6.12
N GLY A 76 8.13 -4.88 7.42
CA GLY A 76 8.64 -5.96 8.23
C GLY A 76 8.15 -5.93 9.68
N PRO A 77 8.43 -6.98 10.47
CA PRO A 77 8.06 -7.06 11.88
C PRO A 77 8.81 -6.05 12.77
N ASP A 78 9.95 -5.59 12.31
CA ASP A 78 10.80 -4.59 12.97
C ASP A 78 10.37 -3.14 12.68
N ARG A 79 9.44 -2.94 11.72
CA ARG A 79 8.91 -1.62 11.38
C ARG A 79 7.80 -1.23 12.34
N LYS A 80 7.80 0.03 12.74
CA LYS A 80 6.85 0.57 13.73
C LYS A 80 6.02 1.71 13.19
N GLU A 81 6.31 2.15 11.98
CA GLU A 81 5.61 3.25 11.33
C GLU A 81 4.20 2.79 10.97
N ILE A 82 3.22 3.44 11.56
CA ILE A 82 1.79 3.22 11.31
C ILE A 82 1.08 4.55 11.14
N MET A 83 0.05 4.56 10.30
CA MET A 83 -0.82 5.72 10.19
C MET A 83 -1.58 5.93 11.50
N THR A 84 -1.54 7.15 12.02
CA THR A 84 -2.22 7.53 13.27
C THR A 84 -3.72 7.73 13.05
N VAL A 85 -4.49 7.68 14.15
CA VAL A 85 -5.94 8.00 14.12
C VAL A 85 -6.19 9.41 13.60
N GLU A 86 -5.37 10.38 13.99
CA GLU A 86 -5.48 11.76 13.53
C GLU A 86 -5.34 11.84 11.99
N THR A 87 -4.33 11.18 11.43
CA THR A 87 -4.16 11.12 9.96
C THR A 87 -5.34 10.41 9.30
N MET A 88 -5.85 9.34 9.89
CA MET A 88 -7.04 8.63 9.39
C MET A 88 -8.28 9.55 9.41
N GLN A 89 -8.45 10.38 10.43
CA GLN A 89 -9.54 11.36 10.49
C GLN A 89 -9.46 12.37 9.35
N HIS A 90 -8.27 12.89 9.03
CA HIS A 90 -8.08 13.75 7.86
C HIS A 90 -8.42 13.04 6.54
N CYS A 91 -8.09 11.74 6.44
CA CYS A 91 -8.49 10.95 5.28
C CYS A 91 -10.02 10.80 5.18
N LEU A 92 -10.72 10.60 6.30
CA LEU A 92 -12.19 10.57 6.33
C LEU A 92 -12.82 11.89 5.88
N GLU A 93 -12.22 13.01 6.29
CA GLU A 93 -12.66 14.33 5.81
C GLU A 93 -12.42 14.49 4.29
N ALA A 94 -11.29 14.03 3.80
CA ALA A 94 -11.00 14.04 2.37
C ALA A 94 -12.01 13.20 1.57
N ILE A 95 -12.36 12.00 2.06
CA ILE A 95 -13.42 11.15 1.47
C ILE A 95 -14.73 11.92 1.36
N LYS A 96 -15.19 12.55 2.46
CA LYS A 96 -16.43 13.34 2.47
C LYS A 96 -16.41 14.51 1.49
N LYS A 97 -15.26 15.20 1.39
CA LYS A 97 -15.11 16.38 0.50
C LYS A 97 -15.03 16.00 -0.98
N THR A 98 -14.37 14.90 -1.30
CA THR A 98 -14.12 14.48 -2.71
C THR A 98 -15.23 13.61 -3.27
N GLY A 99 -15.98 12.92 -2.40
CA GLY A 99 -16.98 11.93 -2.78
C GLY A 99 -16.35 10.67 -3.38
N ALA A 100 -15.11 10.34 -3.01
CA ALA A 100 -14.50 9.05 -3.33
C ALA A 100 -15.37 7.92 -2.77
N HIS A 101 -15.60 6.90 -3.56
CA HIS A 101 -16.47 5.78 -3.19
C HIS A 101 -15.71 4.48 -2.92
N THR A 102 -14.45 4.38 -3.37
CA THR A 102 -13.58 3.23 -3.17
C THR A 102 -12.40 3.59 -2.29
N LEU A 103 -12.11 2.76 -1.29
CA LEU A 103 -10.96 2.88 -0.40
C LEU A 103 -10.04 1.68 -0.59
N ASP A 104 -8.83 1.91 -1.10
CA ASP A 104 -7.80 0.88 -1.31
C ASP A 104 -6.74 0.96 -0.20
N LEU A 105 -6.77 -0.01 0.71
CA LEU A 105 -5.89 -0.08 1.87
C LEU A 105 -4.67 -0.96 1.58
N THR A 106 -3.51 -0.35 1.69
CA THR A 106 -2.20 -0.98 1.43
C THR A 106 -1.21 -0.71 2.57
N GLY A 107 0.01 -1.17 2.40
CA GLY A 107 1.10 -0.99 3.36
C GLY A 107 1.97 -2.23 3.47
N GLY A 108 2.40 -2.56 4.68
CA GLY A 108 2.96 -3.87 5.01
C GLY A 108 1.83 -4.91 5.09
N ALA A 109 1.29 -5.12 6.28
CA ALA A 109 0.01 -5.79 6.49
C ALA A 109 -0.96 -4.75 7.08
N PRO A 110 -1.89 -4.18 6.28
CA PRO A 110 -2.79 -3.11 6.74
C PRO A 110 -3.55 -3.48 8.01
N GLU A 111 -3.89 -4.76 8.15
CA GLU A 111 -4.63 -5.34 9.29
C GLU A 111 -3.85 -5.26 10.61
N MET A 112 -2.53 -5.09 10.55
CA MET A 112 -1.69 -4.91 11.74
C MET A 112 -1.78 -3.51 12.35
N ASN A 113 -2.26 -2.52 11.58
CA ASN A 113 -2.58 -1.22 12.18
C ASN A 113 -3.70 -1.41 13.22
N PRO A 114 -3.49 -1.03 14.48
CA PRO A 114 -4.46 -1.25 15.55
C PRO A 114 -5.82 -0.60 15.30
N ASN A 115 -5.84 0.43 14.46
CA ASN A 115 -7.05 1.19 14.12
C ASN A 115 -7.68 0.75 12.79
N PHE A 116 -7.18 -0.31 12.14
CA PHE A 116 -7.64 -0.78 10.85
C PHE A 116 -9.17 -1.01 10.82
N ARG A 117 -9.69 -1.77 11.77
CA ARG A 117 -11.12 -2.10 11.83
C ARG A 117 -11.99 -0.87 12.05
N TRP A 118 -11.62 -0.05 13.02
CA TRP A 118 -12.27 1.22 13.26
C TRP A 118 -12.28 2.11 12.01
N PHE A 119 -11.17 2.18 11.30
CA PHE A 119 -11.05 3.01 10.11
C PHE A 119 -11.97 2.53 8.96
N VAL A 120 -12.06 1.22 8.74
CA VAL A 120 -13.00 0.64 7.75
C VAL A 120 -14.45 0.98 8.13
N GLU A 121 -14.82 0.85 9.40
CA GLU A 121 -16.17 1.17 9.88
C GLU A 121 -16.50 2.66 9.73
N GLU A 122 -15.58 3.56 10.07
CA GLU A 122 -15.78 5.01 9.91
C GLU A 122 -15.80 5.43 8.44
N ALA A 123 -14.97 4.83 7.59
CA ALA A 123 -14.96 5.09 6.16
C ALA A 123 -16.30 4.68 5.50
N SER A 124 -16.87 3.55 5.94
CA SER A 124 -18.20 3.13 5.50
C SER A 124 -19.27 4.17 5.86
N LYS A 125 -19.23 4.72 7.07
CA LYS A 125 -20.12 5.81 7.50
C LYS A 125 -19.88 7.11 6.73
N ALA A 126 -18.65 7.33 6.27
CA ALA A 126 -18.27 8.52 5.49
C ALA A 126 -18.68 8.45 4.00
N GLY A 127 -19.20 7.30 3.53
CA GLY A 127 -19.72 7.11 2.18
C GLY A 127 -18.94 6.13 1.31
N ILE A 128 -17.89 5.50 1.83
CA ILE A 128 -17.22 4.40 1.13
C ILE A 128 -18.14 3.17 1.10
N ASN A 129 -18.34 2.62 -0.07
CA ASN A 129 -19.15 1.43 -0.30
C ASN A 129 -18.37 0.29 -0.98
N ASP A 130 -17.14 0.55 -1.37
CA ASP A 130 -16.23 -0.40 -1.99
C ASP A 130 -14.86 -0.34 -1.30
N PHE A 131 -14.44 -1.46 -0.73
CA PHE A 131 -13.17 -1.58 -0.01
C PHE A 131 -12.26 -2.58 -0.71
N ILE A 132 -11.02 -2.18 -0.91
CA ILE A 132 -9.94 -3.06 -1.37
C ILE A 132 -8.92 -3.16 -0.24
N VAL A 133 -8.56 -4.36 0.18
CA VAL A 133 -7.48 -4.60 1.15
C VAL A 133 -6.41 -5.45 0.51
N ARG A 134 -5.18 -4.92 0.47
CA ARG A 134 -4.01 -5.63 -0.06
C ARG A 134 -3.36 -6.43 1.06
N SER A 135 -3.77 -7.70 1.18
CA SER A 135 -3.37 -8.60 2.26
C SER A 135 -2.40 -9.67 1.77
N ASN A 136 -1.43 -10.03 2.60
CA ASN A 136 -0.57 -11.17 2.34
C ASN A 136 -1.20 -12.52 2.72
N LEU A 137 -2.41 -12.50 3.28
CA LEU A 137 -3.22 -13.61 3.79
C LEU A 137 -2.59 -14.43 4.93
N THR A 138 -1.26 -14.50 5.04
CA THR A 138 -0.61 -15.22 6.14
C THR A 138 -0.90 -14.55 7.49
N ILE A 139 -1.26 -13.26 7.48
CA ILE A 139 -1.67 -12.54 8.68
C ILE A 139 -2.87 -13.20 9.38
N ILE A 140 -3.79 -13.78 8.60
CA ILE A 140 -5.00 -14.44 9.12
C ILE A 140 -4.64 -15.59 10.06
N VAL A 141 -3.60 -16.36 9.71
CA VAL A 141 -3.17 -17.53 10.49
C VAL A 141 -1.99 -17.25 11.42
N ALA A 142 -1.37 -16.07 11.32
CA ALA A 142 -0.20 -15.70 12.09
C ALA A 142 -0.49 -15.53 13.59
N ASN A 143 -1.70 -15.10 13.93
CA ASN A 143 -2.10 -14.88 15.31
C ASN A 143 -3.63 -14.98 15.44
N LYS A 144 -4.09 -15.58 16.55
CA LYS A 144 -5.52 -15.75 16.87
C LYS A 144 -6.33 -14.45 16.81
N LYS A 145 -5.70 -13.31 17.07
CA LYS A 145 -6.29 -11.97 16.96
C LYS A 145 -6.87 -11.68 15.57
N TYR A 146 -6.40 -12.36 14.54
CA TYR A 146 -6.76 -12.09 13.14
C TYR A 146 -7.62 -13.20 12.50
N TYR A 147 -7.95 -14.26 13.25
CA TYR A 147 -8.72 -15.40 12.72
C TYR A 147 -10.12 -15.02 12.25
N ASP A 148 -10.70 -13.95 12.78
CA ASP A 148 -12.02 -13.43 12.41
C ASP A 148 -11.98 -12.40 11.26
N LEU A 149 -10.79 -12.14 10.66
CA LEU A 149 -10.68 -11.22 9.52
C LEU A 149 -11.56 -11.62 8.33
N PRO A 150 -11.68 -12.91 7.94
CA PRO A 150 -12.55 -13.27 6.83
C PRO A 150 -14.02 -12.88 7.06
N GLU A 151 -14.52 -13.04 8.28
CA GLU A 151 -15.87 -12.62 8.67
C GLU A 151 -16.01 -11.10 8.65
N PHE A 152 -14.99 -10.39 9.15
CA PHE A 152 -14.93 -8.93 9.10
C PHE A 152 -14.93 -8.43 7.65
N PHE A 153 -14.11 -9.00 6.77
CA PHE A 153 -14.06 -8.65 5.36
C PHE A 153 -15.40 -8.89 4.67
N LYS A 154 -16.02 -10.06 4.93
CA LYS A 154 -17.35 -10.36 4.41
C LYS A 154 -18.39 -9.35 4.88
N LYS A 155 -18.41 -9.01 6.17
CA LYS A 155 -19.34 -8.04 6.77
C LYS A 155 -19.28 -6.66 6.09
N HIS A 156 -18.08 -6.23 5.72
CA HIS A 156 -17.84 -4.91 5.13
C HIS A 156 -17.68 -4.94 3.60
N ASN A 157 -18.03 -6.07 2.96
CA ASN A 157 -17.90 -6.25 1.50
C ASN A 157 -16.50 -5.89 0.96
N VAL A 158 -15.46 -6.36 1.64
CA VAL A 158 -14.07 -6.07 1.29
C VAL A 158 -13.60 -6.98 0.16
N HIS A 159 -13.09 -6.40 -0.91
CA HIS A 159 -12.33 -7.09 -1.95
C HIS A 159 -10.90 -7.31 -1.48
N VAL A 160 -10.52 -8.56 -1.29
CA VAL A 160 -9.15 -8.91 -0.89
C VAL A 160 -8.29 -9.10 -2.12
N VAL A 161 -7.22 -8.32 -2.22
CA VAL A 161 -6.19 -8.45 -3.25
C VAL A 161 -4.95 -9.03 -2.61
N SER A 162 -4.54 -10.22 -3.04
CA SER A 162 -3.37 -10.90 -2.49
C SER A 162 -2.34 -11.21 -3.57
N SER A 163 -1.08 -11.06 -3.23
CA SER A 163 0.04 -11.45 -4.07
C SER A 163 0.35 -12.94 -3.88
N LEU A 164 0.50 -13.66 -4.99
CA LEU A 164 1.15 -14.96 -5.01
C LEU A 164 2.56 -14.76 -5.60
N PRO A 165 3.62 -14.68 -4.77
CA PRO A 165 4.96 -14.31 -5.22
C PRO A 165 5.54 -15.26 -6.27
N PHE A 166 5.18 -16.53 -6.17
CA PHE A 166 5.58 -17.54 -7.13
C PHE A 166 4.60 -18.72 -7.15
N TYR A 167 4.53 -19.44 -8.28
CA TYR A 167 3.61 -20.57 -8.46
C TYR A 167 4.17 -21.92 -7.95
N LYS A 168 5.44 -21.98 -7.55
CA LYS A 168 6.07 -23.16 -6.95
C LYS A 168 6.36 -22.92 -5.48
N ARG A 169 5.96 -23.86 -4.61
CA ARG A 169 6.12 -23.79 -3.17
C ARG A 169 7.55 -23.44 -2.74
N GLU A 170 8.55 -24.14 -3.32
CA GLU A 170 9.96 -23.98 -2.98
C GLU A 170 10.50 -22.55 -3.18
N LYS A 171 9.85 -21.75 -4.02
CA LYS A 171 10.23 -20.35 -4.29
C LYS A 171 9.26 -19.34 -3.69
N THR A 172 8.06 -19.76 -3.30
CA THR A 172 7.12 -18.90 -2.59
C THR A 172 7.55 -18.67 -1.15
N ASP A 173 8.24 -19.68 -0.56
CA ASP A 173 8.68 -19.69 0.83
C ASP A 173 10.13 -19.19 1.02
N GLN A 174 10.75 -18.61 0.00
CA GLN A 174 12.13 -18.08 0.06
C GLN A 174 12.16 -16.57 0.45
#